data_5abcfcb15353fad1a71936095c9ad5b4
#
_entry.id   5abcfcb15353fad1a71936095c9ad5b4
#
_cell.length_a   1.000
_cell.length_b   1.000
_cell.length_c   1.000
_cell.angle_alpha   90.00
_cell.angle_beta   90.00
_cell.angle_gamma   90.00
#
_symmetry.space_group_name_H-M   'P 1'
#
loop_
_entity.id
_entity.type
_entity.pdbx_description
1 polymer ?
#
loop_
_entity_poly.entity_id
_entity_poly.type
_entity_poly.pdbx_seq_one_letter_code
_entity_poly.pdbx_strand_id
1 'polypeptide(L)'
;INNFDYYYYLIDFTEDFTNVTSRSQNKVFLVALVDHTNDPDDELKKIYNFITKNTINLDKILICPKIYLNSFQPAGEWPKAPELNEYYKIAKKIFSNSEIVSGMVTNFTELNRKRPKMFYDLVSFSFTPIVHDSSDFGVLNTPETIPYILKTLKNFSNSTNVHIGPISIGMHFNPYGESLVSNKNKIRLEMADSDPRHDQLFSLTWTLAIFIQSINKESKFFTFNSIYGHHGILNKDNTKRPLYHLNNFLISLTNSEIFKFNPVNEVYGLKIVLNDKKYYLFVNSSKQKKEIIIPEINFSNQYKLNLKNYTDIFNNDFSFFNFKKDSNPYAFEPLEIKFIEDK
;
A
#
# COMPACT_ATOMS: atom_id res chain seq x y z
N ILE A 1 -4.58 8.95 -15.91
CA ILE A 1 -4.63 8.48 -14.49
C ILE A 1 -6.09 8.63 -13.97
N ASN A 2 -7.10 8.21 -14.74
CA ASN A 2 -8.50 8.52 -14.37
C ASN A 2 -9.25 7.33 -13.72
N ASN A 3 -8.57 6.24 -13.39
CA ASN A 3 -9.23 4.99 -12.98
C ASN A 3 -9.04 4.62 -11.51
N PHE A 4 -8.43 5.49 -10.70
CA PHE A 4 -8.28 5.24 -9.26
C PHE A 4 -9.60 5.53 -8.53
N ASP A 5 -9.94 4.71 -7.54
CA ASP A 5 -11.14 4.90 -6.71
C ASP A 5 -11.02 6.18 -5.88
N TYR A 6 -9.81 6.53 -5.44
CA TYR A 6 -9.49 7.74 -4.71
C TYR A 6 -8.02 8.15 -4.88
N TYR A 7 -7.73 9.43 -4.62
CA TYR A 7 -6.37 9.94 -4.45
C TYR A 7 -6.03 10.04 -2.96
N TYR A 8 -4.89 9.48 -2.60
CA TYR A 8 -4.34 9.60 -1.26
C TYR A 8 -3.44 10.84 -1.18
N TYR A 9 -3.84 11.83 -0.39
CA TYR A 9 -3.05 13.02 -0.12
C TYR A 9 -2.58 13.02 1.34
N LEU A 10 -1.27 13.22 1.53
CA LEU A 10 -0.71 13.52 2.83
C LEU A 10 -0.32 14.97 2.84
N ILE A 11 -0.91 15.75 3.75
CA ILE A 11 -0.65 17.18 3.91
C ILE A 11 -0.21 17.45 5.36
N ASP A 12 0.91 18.15 5.48
CA ASP A 12 1.41 18.64 6.75
C ASP A 12 0.87 20.04 7.03
N PHE A 13 -0.16 20.13 7.85
CA PHE A 13 -0.79 21.40 8.22
C PHE A 13 0.01 22.20 9.27
N THR A 14 1.14 21.68 9.75
CA THR A 14 2.07 22.42 10.62
C THR A 14 3.06 23.27 9.82
N GLU A 15 3.14 23.07 8.49
CA GLU A 15 3.99 23.79 7.55
C GLU A 15 3.16 24.67 6.60
N ASP A 16 3.80 25.41 5.71
CA ASP A 16 3.11 26.18 4.68
C ASP A 16 2.55 25.23 3.59
N PHE A 17 1.23 25.13 3.52
CA PHE A 17 0.50 24.30 2.57
C PHE A 17 -0.27 25.12 1.51
N THR A 18 -0.03 26.43 1.43
CA THR A 18 -0.78 27.34 0.53
C THR A 18 -0.65 26.99 -0.95
N ASN A 19 0.44 26.34 -1.33
CA ASN A 19 0.74 25.92 -2.69
C ASN A 19 0.15 24.54 -3.07
N VAL A 20 -0.51 23.85 -2.14
CA VAL A 20 -1.16 22.58 -2.43
C VAL A 20 -2.45 22.83 -3.18
N THR A 21 -2.50 22.42 -4.44
CA THR A 21 -3.71 22.53 -5.28
C THR A 21 -4.25 21.14 -5.60
N SER A 22 -5.50 20.89 -5.26
CA SER A 22 -6.21 19.71 -5.76
C SER A 22 -6.93 20.10 -7.05
N ARG A 23 -6.59 19.44 -8.16
CA ARG A 23 -7.27 19.62 -9.45
C ARG A 23 -8.20 18.45 -9.80
N SER A 24 -8.47 17.58 -8.84
CA SER A 24 -9.17 16.34 -9.11
C SER A 24 -10.64 16.43 -8.69
N GLN A 25 -11.54 16.05 -9.59
CA GLN A 25 -12.94 15.74 -9.27
C GLN A 25 -13.08 14.39 -8.58
N ASN A 26 -11.99 13.61 -8.49
CA ASN A 26 -11.98 12.30 -7.88
C ASN A 26 -12.07 12.40 -6.36
N LYS A 27 -12.54 11.34 -5.76
CA LYS A 27 -12.56 11.19 -4.30
C LYS A 27 -11.17 11.29 -3.71
N VAL A 28 -11.06 11.95 -2.56
CA VAL A 28 -9.80 12.16 -1.84
C VAL A 28 -9.84 11.45 -0.50
N PHE A 29 -8.81 10.65 -0.23
CA PHE A 29 -8.43 10.23 1.11
C PHE A 29 -7.35 11.18 1.61
N LEU A 30 -7.71 12.08 2.52
CA LEU A 30 -6.79 13.05 3.11
C LEU A 30 -6.17 12.48 4.39
N VAL A 31 -4.86 12.50 4.47
CA VAL A 31 -4.10 12.32 5.72
C VAL A 31 -3.55 13.67 6.13
N ALA A 32 -4.02 14.16 7.27
CA ALA A 32 -3.68 15.46 7.81
C ALA A 32 -2.75 15.33 9.02
N LEU A 33 -1.52 15.84 8.91
CA LEU A 33 -0.65 16.03 10.06
C LEU A 33 -0.98 17.38 10.69
N VAL A 34 -1.23 17.39 12.00
CA VAL A 34 -1.66 18.57 12.75
C VAL A 34 -0.69 18.92 13.86
N ASP A 35 -0.70 20.19 14.25
CA ASP A 35 0.07 20.66 15.40
C ASP A 35 -0.65 20.25 16.70
N HIS A 36 0.04 19.46 17.51
CA HIS A 36 -0.46 18.96 18.80
C HIS A 36 -0.48 20.02 19.92
N THR A 37 0.14 21.18 19.70
CA THR A 37 0.19 22.29 20.67
C THR A 37 -1.03 23.19 20.58
N ASN A 38 -1.76 23.14 19.47
CA ASN A 38 -2.99 23.88 19.23
C ASN A 38 -4.23 23.10 19.70
N ASP A 39 -5.32 23.83 19.89
CA ASP A 39 -6.62 23.21 20.17
C ASP A 39 -7.06 22.32 18.98
N PRO A 40 -7.45 21.06 19.21
CA PRO A 40 -7.88 20.18 18.13
C PRO A 40 -9.04 20.71 17.27
N ASP A 41 -9.97 21.48 17.84
CA ASP A 41 -11.10 22.06 17.10
C ASP A 41 -10.61 23.15 16.13
N ASP A 42 -9.62 23.95 16.52
CA ASP A 42 -9.03 24.99 15.66
C ASP A 42 -8.22 24.36 14.51
N GLU A 43 -7.45 23.30 14.79
CA GLU A 43 -6.71 22.58 13.75
C GLU A 43 -7.69 21.95 12.72
N LEU A 44 -8.79 21.35 13.16
CA LEU A 44 -9.75 20.76 12.25
C LEU A 44 -10.56 21.80 11.45
N LYS A 45 -10.85 22.97 12.02
CA LYS A 45 -11.43 24.09 11.28
C LYS A 45 -10.49 24.62 10.19
N LYS A 46 -9.19 24.69 10.47
CA LYS A 46 -8.16 25.03 9.49
C LYS A 46 -8.17 24.06 8.29
N ILE A 47 -8.23 22.76 8.57
CA ILE A 47 -8.35 21.72 7.53
C ILE A 47 -9.66 21.88 6.74
N TYR A 48 -10.79 22.10 7.42
CA TYR A 48 -12.08 22.29 6.77
C TYR A 48 -12.06 23.48 5.81
N ASN A 49 -11.50 24.61 6.24
CA ASN A 49 -11.37 25.82 5.42
C ASN A 49 -10.48 25.55 4.19
N PHE A 50 -9.40 24.79 4.35
CA PHE A 50 -8.54 24.38 3.23
C PHE A 50 -9.31 23.52 2.22
N ILE A 51 -10.04 22.50 2.67
CA ILE A 51 -10.86 21.60 1.83
C ILE A 51 -11.89 22.39 1.06
N THR A 52 -12.62 23.29 1.73
CA THR A 52 -13.67 24.12 1.14
C THR A 52 -13.10 25.09 0.12
N LYS A 53 -12.03 25.79 0.47
CA LYS A 53 -11.36 26.76 -0.43
C LYS A 53 -10.86 26.09 -1.73
N ASN A 54 -10.34 24.87 -1.63
CA ASN A 54 -9.79 24.14 -2.77
C ASN A 54 -10.80 23.21 -3.44
N THR A 55 -12.06 23.20 -3.02
CA THR A 55 -13.14 22.37 -3.58
C THR A 55 -12.74 20.88 -3.64
N ILE A 56 -12.14 20.38 -2.55
CA ILE A 56 -11.68 18.99 -2.48
C ILE A 56 -12.87 18.06 -2.23
N ASN A 57 -13.04 17.05 -3.09
CA ASN A 57 -14.03 15.99 -2.90
C ASN A 57 -13.56 14.99 -1.83
N LEU A 58 -13.71 15.37 -0.56
CA LEU A 58 -13.24 14.57 0.58
C LEU A 58 -14.12 13.33 0.78
N ASP A 59 -13.55 12.14 0.62
CA ASP A 59 -14.21 10.85 0.89
C ASP A 59 -13.80 10.28 2.25
N LYS A 60 -12.52 10.37 2.58
CA LYS A 60 -11.94 9.85 3.83
C LYS A 60 -10.93 10.82 4.45
N ILE A 61 -10.86 10.82 5.78
CA ILE A 61 -9.87 11.64 6.49
C ILE A 61 -9.25 10.88 7.67
N LEU A 62 -7.90 10.84 7.69
CA LEU A 62 -7.08 10.44 8.84
C LEU A 62 -6.40 11.68 9.41
N ILE A 63 -6.56 11.92 10.69
CA ILE A 63 -5.91 13.02 11.41
C ILE A 63 -4.90 12.44 12.39
N CYS A 64 -3.67 12.92 12.32
CA CYS A 64 -2.58 12.47 13.18
C CYS A 64 -1.76 13.68 13.67
N PRO A 65 -1.58 13.84 14.98
CA PRO A 65 -0.60 14.78 15.50
C PRO A 65 0.79 14.51 14.90
N LYS A 66 1.42 15.51 14.29
CA LYS A 66 2.76 15.34 13.66
C LYS A 66 3.79 14.78 14.63
N ILE A 67 3.69 15.11 15.90
CA ILE A 67 4.57 14.59 16.95
C ILE A 67 4.51 13.06 17.09
N TYR A 68 3.41 12.40 16.70
CA TYR A 68 3.29 10.94 16.74
C TYR A 68 4.07 10.23 15.64
N LEU A 69 4.68 10.94 14.69
CA LEU A 69 5.72 10.38 13.84
C LEU A 69 6.96 9.99 14.64
N ASN A 70 7.10 10.50 15.87
CA ASN A 70 8.21 10.22 16.79
C ASN A 70 7.79 9.19 17.83
N SER A 71 7.96 7.92 17.56
CA SER A 71 7.46 6.86 18.44
C SER A 71 8.47 6.31 19.44
N PHE A 72 9.57 6.93 19.70
CA PHE A 72 10.61 6.55 20.68
C PHE A 72 10.63 5.06 21.09
N GLN A 73 11.30 4.22 20.31
CA GLN A 73 11.38 2.77 20.50
C GLN A 73 12.60 2.37 21.34
N PRO A 74 12.57 1.18 21.95
CA PRO A 74 11.46 0.21 22.08
C PRO A 74 10.59 0.44 23.30
N ALA A 75 11.04 1.24 24.29
CA ALA A 75 10.41 1.41 25.60
C ALA A 75 10.17 2.89 25.96
N GLY A 76 10.35 3.82 25.03
CA GLY A 76 10.14 5.23 25.26
C GLY A 76 8.66 5.59 25.44
N GLU A 77 8.39 6.64 26.21
CA GLU A 77 7.06 7.21 26.32
C GLU A 77 6.67 7.88 25.00
N TRP A 78 5.39 7.77 24.65
CA TRP A 78 4.85 8.51 23.54
C TRP A 78 4.87 10.02 23.86
N PRO A 79 5.14 10.88 22.87
CA PRO A 79 5.07 12.33 23.06
C PRO A 79 3.71 12.74 23.59
N LYS A 80 3.67 13.73 24.48
CA LYS A 80 2.42 14.29 24.98
C LYS A 80 1.70 15.03 23.88
N ALA A 81 0.48 14.62 23.58
CA ALA A 81 -0.42 15.24 22.63
C ALA A 81 -1.86 14.92 23.03
N PRO A 82 -2.87 15.66 22.53
CA PRO A 82 -4.26 15.27 22.67
C PRO A 82 -4.48 13.85 22.16
N GLU A 83 -5.37 13.12 22.81
CA GLU A 83 -5.68 11.74 22.42
C GLU A 83 -6.26 11.67 20.99
N LEU A 84 -5.88 10.67 20.20
CA LEU A 84 -6.38 10.50 18.83
C LEU A 84 -7.91 10.54 18.75
N ASN A 85 -8.60 9.96 19.74
CA ASN A 85 -10.06 9.96 19.80
C ASN A 85 -10.68 11.34 19.99
N GLU A 86 -9.97 12.29 20.52
CA GLU A 86 -10.42 13.68 20.60
C GLU A 86 -10.55 14.30 19.21
N TYR A 87 -9.49 14.17 18.40
CA TYR A 87 -9.52 14.58 16.99
C TYR A 87 -10.62 13.86 16.20
N TYR A 88 -10.78 12.55 16.38
CA TYR A 88 -11.78 11.77 15.64
C TYR A 88 -13.22 12.19 15.98
N LYS A 89 -13.49 12.50 17.25
CA LYS A 89 -14.82 13.00 17.68
C LYS A 89 -15.17 14.35 17.05
N ILE A 90 -14.20 15.26 16.99
CA ILE A 90 -14.37 16.57 16.37
C ILE A 90 -14.52 16.40 14.86
N ALA A 91 -13.65 15.58 14.24
CA ALA A 91 -13.69 15.29 12.81
C ALA A 91 -15.06 14.74 12.37
N LYS A 92 -15.66 13.83 13.14
CA LYS A 92 -16.99 13.27 12.83
C LYS A 92 -18.09 14.33 12.80
N LYS A 93 -17.97 15.42 13.57
CA LYS A 93 -18.90 16.55 13.55
C LYS A 93 -18.66 17.48 12.36
N ILE A 94 -17.39 17.79 12.06
CA ILE A 94 -16.99 18.75 11.02
C ILE A 94 -17.12 18.13 9.63
N PHE A 95 -16.66 16.88 9.45
CA PHE A 95 -16.64 16.15 8.18
C PHE A 95 -17.73 15.07 8.13
N SER A 96 -18.97 15.46 8.40
CA SER A 96 -20.12 14.54 8.57
C SER A 96 -20.41 13.65 7.36
N ASN A 97 -20.00 14.08 6.15
CA ASN A 97 -20.21 13.36 4.90
C ASN A 97 -18.99 12.49 4.50
N SER A 98 -17.96 12.42 5.33
CA SER A 98 -16.74 11.67 5.05
C SER A 98 -16.52 10.55 6.07
N GLU A 99 -15.83 9.49 5.66
CA GLU A 99 -15.42 8.44 6.57
C GLU A 99 -14.25 8.93 7.44
N ILE A 100 -14.38 8.74 8.76
CA ILE A 100 -13.29 9.03 9.70
C ILE A 100 -12.41 7.81 9.81
N VAL A 101 -11.13 7.98 9.46
CA VAL A 101 -10.14 6.92 9.50
C VAL A 101 -9.39 6.97 10.81
N SER A 102 -9.43 5.86 11.53
CA SER A 102 -8.62 5.66 12.74
C SER A 102 -7.30 5.00 12.35
N GLY A 103 -6.20 5.39 12.95
CA GLY A 103 -4.98 4.69 12.62
C GLY A 103 -3.70 5.48 12.87
N MET A 104 -2.65 5.08 12.18
CA MET A 104 -1.35 5.71 12.25
C MET A 104 -0.82 5.93 10.84
N VAL A 105 -0.12 7.03 10.64
CA VAL A 105 0.51 7.36 9.34
C VAL A 105 1.73 6.47 9.09
N THR A 106 2.36 6.02 10.17
CA THR A 106 3.48 5.10 10.17
C THR A 106 3.01 3.64 10.10
N ASN A 107 3.85 2.69 10.48
CA ASN A 107 3.59 1.28 10.30
C ASN A 107 2.61 0.71 11.34
N PHE A 108 2.20 -0.53 11.14
CA PHE A 108 1.34 -1.26 12.09
C PHE A 108 1.94 -1.33 13.50
N THR A 109 3.26 -1.39 13.64
CA THR A 109 3.94 -1.42 14.94
C THR A 109 3.57 -0.22 15.80
N GLU A 110 3.58 0.98 15.24
CA GLU A 110 3.24 2.22 15.93
C GLU A 110 1.74 2.26 16.26
N LEU A 111 0.87 1.85 15.34
CA LEU A 111 -0.56 1.71 15.60
C LEU A 111 -0.82 0.72 16.75
N ASN A 112 -0.16 -0.44 16.75
CA ASN A 112 -0.33 -1.46 17.77
C ASN A 112 0.15 -1.00 19.16
N ARG A 113 1.12 -0.10 19.22
CA ARG A 113 1.65 0.49 20.47
C ARG A 113 0.85 1.71 20.95
N LYS A 114 0.28 2.51 20.04
CA LYS A 114 -0.57 3.67 20.33
C LYS A 114 -1.97 3.45 19.76
N ARG A 115 -2.69 2.49 20.31
CA ARG A 115 -4.04 2.15 19.88
C ARG A 115 -5.02 3.26 20.24
N PRO A 116 -5.86 3.74 19.31
CA PRO A 116 -6.99 4.57 19.67
C PRO A 116 -7.93 3.82 20.64
N LYS A 117 -8.57 4.55 21.54
CA LYS A 117 -9.56 3.96 22.48
C LYS A 117 -10.84 3.52 21.77
N MET A 118 -11.17 4.18 20.67
CA MET A 118 -12.31 3.88 19.80
C MET A 118 -11.84 3.92 18.35
N PHE A 119 -12.36 3.01 17.57
CA PHE A 119 -12.15 2.97 16.13
C PHE A 119 -13.41 3.42 15.40
N TYR A 120 -13.24 4.12 14.30
CA TYR A 120 -14.31 4.64 13.46
C TYR A 120 -14.48 3.79 12.19
N ASP A 121 -14.85 4.44 11.10
CA ASP A 121 -15.35 3.77 9.89
C ASP A 121 -14.28 2.86 9.22
N LEU A 122 -12.99 3.23 9.34
CA LEU A 122 -11.87 2.56 8.71
C LEU A 122 -10.63 2.60 9.61
N VAL A 123 -9.80 1.57 9.57
CA VAL A 123 -8.48 1.55 10.23
C VAL A 123 -7.38 1.57 9.21
N SER A 124 -6.36 2.43 9.39
CA SER A 124 -5.27 2.62 8.44
C SER A 124 -3.89 2.50 9.09
N PHE A 125 -2.95 1.91 8.34
CA PHE A 125 -1.52 1.91 8.63
C PHE A 125 -0.73 1.75 7.33
N SER A 126 0.51 2.27 7.28
CA SER A 126 1.43 2.07 6.16
C SER A 126 2.22 0.76 6.28
N PHE A 127 2.86 0.36 5.18
CA PHE A 127 3.68 -0.83 5.16
C PHE A 127 4.95 -0.64 4.33
N THR A 128 6.10 -0.93 4.94
CA THR A 128 7.42 -0.97 4.32
C THR A 128 8.23 -2.13 4.89
N PRO A 129 9.06 -2.83 4.09
CA PRO A 129 9.82 -3.98 4.57
C PRO A 129 11.19 -3.61 5.14
N ILE A 130 11.75 -2.43 4.82
CA ILE A 130 13.17 -2.11 5.06
C ILE A 130 13.46 -1.34 6.36
N VAL A 131 12.65 -1.52 7.40
CA VAL A 131 12.92 -0.87 8.69
C VAL A 131 14.18 -1.43 9.35
N HIS A 132 14.37 -2.75 9.35
CA HIS A 132 15.46 -3.44 10.05
C HIS A 132 16.25 -4.43 9.19
N ASP A 133 15.77 -4.73 7.98
CA ASP A 133 16.44 -5.64 7.05
C ASP A 133 16.13 -5.21 5.60
N SER A 134 17.15 -4.74 4.91
CA SER A 134 17.08 -4.35 3.50
C SER A 134 17.55 -5.46 2.55
N SER A 135 17.87 -6.64 3.06
CA SER A 135 18.29 -7.79 2.24
C SER A 135 17.13 -8.26 1.32
N ASP A 136 17.46 -8.92 0.23
CA ASP A 136 16.43 -9.52 -0.64
C ASP A 136 15.59 -10.55 0.10
N PHE A 137 16.23 -11.34 0.97
CA PHE A 137 15.56 -12.36 1.76
C PHE A 137 14.56 -11.72 2.75
N GLY A 138 15.01 -10.72 3.53
CA GLY A 138 14.16 -10.01 4.48
C GLY A 138 12.94 -9.40 3.79
N VAL A 139 13.16 -8.66 2.69
CA VAL A 139 12.06 -8.00 1.97
C VAL A 139 11.07 -9.01 1.38
N LEU A 140 11.54 -10.08 0.71
CA LEU A 140 10.65 -11.06 0.05
C LEU A 140 9.85 -11.89 1.04
N ASN A 141 10.27 -12.00 2.30
CA ASN A 141 9.55 -12.73 3.36
C ASN A 141 8.54 -11.87 4.11
N THR A 142 8.57 -10.54 3.99
CA THR A 142 7.61 -9.67 4.69
C THR A 142 6.14 -9.93 4.35
N PRO A 143 5.74 -10.41 3.16
CA PRO A 143 4.34 -10.77 2.89
C PRO A 143 3.77 -11.80 3.89
N GLU A 144 4.58 -12.68 4.44
CA GLU A 144 4.15 -13.67 5.44
C GLU A 144 3.67 -13.02 6.74
N THR A 145 4.09 -11.80 7.04
CA THR A 145 3.69 -11.08 8.27
C THR A 145 2.25 -10.53 8.18
N ILE A 146 1.75 -10.26 7.00
CA ILE A 146 0.47 -9.58 6.78
C ILE A 146 -0.72 -10.30 7.44
N PRO A 147 -0.92 -11.62 7.29
CA PRO A 147 -2.03 -12.30 7.95
C PRO A 147 -2.00 -12.18 9.48
N TYR A 148 -0.81 -12.15 10.09
CA TYR A 148 -0.65 -11.98 11.54
C TYR A 148 -0.96 -10.55 11.97
N ILE A 149 -0.55 -9.55 11.20
CA ILE A 149 -0.89 -8.14 11.40
C ILE A 149 -2.41 -7.98 11.38
N LEU A 150 -3.09 -8.48 10.35
CA LEU A 150 -4.53 -8.37 10.19
C LEU A 150 -5.29 -9.11 11.30
N LYS A 151 -4.83 -10.30 11.70
CA LYS A 151 -5.38 -11.03 12.84
C LYS A 151 -5.23 -10.24 14.14
N THR A 152 -4.07 -9.63 14.39
CA THR A 152 -3.83 -8.81 15.57
C THR A 152 -4.70 -7.56 15.57
N LEU A 153 -4.79 -6.87 14.43
CA LEU A 153 -5.65 -5.71 14.26
C LEU A 153 -7.11 -6.03 14.58
N LYS A 154 -7.63 -7.13 14.06
CA LYS A 154 -9.00 -7.60 14.30
C LYS A 154 -9.30 -7.81 15.80
N ASN A 155 -8.32 -8.27 16.56
CA ASN A 155 -8.50 -8.55 17.98
C ASN A 155 -8.71 -7.29 18.84
N PHE A 156 -8.29 -6.11 18.37
CA PHE A 156 -8.40 -4.90 19.17
C PHE A 156 -9.20 -3.77 18.52
N SER A 157 -9.37 -3.77 17.20
CA SER A 157 -10.02 -2.63 16.53
C SER A 157 -11.55 -2.75 16.44
N ASN A 158 -12.10 -3.95 16.53
CA ASN A 158 -13.52 -4.23 16.20
C ASN A 158 -13.96 -3.66 14.83
N SER A 159 -13.02 -3.14 14.03
CA SER A 159 -13.30 -2.60 12.71
C SER A 159 -13.39 -3.72 11.69
N THR A 160 -14.36 -3.58 10.80
CA THR A 160 -14.55 -4.50 9.67
C THR A 160 -13.87 -4.00 8.40
N ASN A 161 -13.34 -2.76 8.41
CA ASN A 161 -12.72 -2.15 7.24
C ASN A 161 -11.28 -1.75 7.55
N VAL A 162 -10.36 -2.19 6.69
CA VAL A 162 -8.93 -1.92 6.82
C VAL A 162 -8.40 -1.29 5.52
N HIS A 163 -7.64 -0.23 5.67
CA HIS A 163 -6.78 0.35 4.64
C HIS A 163 -5.32 0.02 4.94
N ILE A 164 -4.60 -0.49 3.96
CA ILE A 164 -3.14 -0.68 4.04
C ILE A 164 -2.50 0.26 3.04
N GLY A 165 -1.73 1.22 3.55
CA GLY A 165 -1.06 2.17 2.69
C GLY A 165 -0.56 3.45 3.39
N PRO A 166 0.41 4.12 2.74
CA PRO A 166 1.09 3.71 1.51
C PRO A 166 1.94 2.46 1.68
N ILE A 167 1.97 1.63 0.63
CA ILE A 167 2.80 0.42 0.54
C ILE A 167 3.93 0.69 -0.45
N SER A 168 5.17 0.61 -0.01
CA SER A 168 6.36 0.75 -0.85
C SER A 168 7.57 0.10 -0.20
N ILE A 169 8.60 -0.28 -0.98
CA ILE A 169 9.84 -0.80 -0.40
C ILE A 169 10.56 0.33 0.35
N GLY A 170 10.81 1.48 -0.29
CA GLY A 170 11.36 2.65 0.40
C GLY A 170 10.38 3.22 1.42
N MET A 171 10.89 3.87 2.44
CA MET A 171 10.09 4.40 3.56
C MET A 171 9.56 5.80 3.28
N HIS A 172 8.35 6.10 3.76
CA HIS A 172 7.77 7.44 3.74
C HIS A 172 8.09 8.24 5.01
N PHE A 173 8.19 7.57 6.16
CA PHE A 173 8.48 8.19 7.45
C PHE A 173 9.42 7.31 8.27
N ASN A 174 10.29 7.96 9.02
CA ASN A 174 11.07 7.30 10.06
C ASN A 174 10.24 7.29 11.36
N PRO A 175 9.81 6.12 11.87
CA PRO A 175 9.00 6.05 13.09
C PRO A 175 9.75 6.45 14.36
N TYR A 176 11.07 6.65 14.30
CA TYR A 176 11.87 7.11 15.44
C TYR A 176 12.02 8.62 15.52
N GLY A 177 11.42 9.36 14.59
CA GLY A 177 11.40 10.82 14.59
C GLY A 177 12.63 11.48 13.99
N GLU A 178 13.51 10.70 13.41
CA GLU A 178 14.66 11.19 12.66
C GLU A 178 14.31 11.34 11.17
N SER A 179 15.17 11.99 10.42
CA SER A 179 15.07 11.98 8.96
C SER A 179 15.29 10.57 8.41
N LEU A 180 14.67 10.26 7.28
CA LEU A 180 14.99 9.07 6.53
C LEU A 180 16.43 9.12 6.01
N VAL A 181 17.05 7.95 5.88
CA VAL A 181 18.38 7.86 5.28
C VAL A 181 18.27 8.14 3.78
N SER A 182 18.97 9.17 3.31
CA SER A 182 18.98 9.53 1.89
C SER A 182 19.81 8.55 1.09
N ASN A 183 19.17 7.83 0.15
CA ASN A 183 19.81 6.78 -0.64
C ASN A 183 20.36 7.26 -1.99
N LYS A 184 21.24 8.27 -1.93
CA LYS A 184 21.88 8.84 -3.14
C LYS A 184 22.68 7.81 -3.95
N ASN A 185 23.24 6.81 -3.29
CA ASN A 185 24.07 5.77 -3.91
C ASN A 185 23.25 4.63 -4.52
N LYS A 186 21.92 4.64 -4.37
CA LYS A 186 21.01 3.59 -4.88
C LYS A 186 21.46 2.17 -4.46
N ILE A 187 21.75 1.98 -3.19
CA ILE A 187 22.08 0.68 -2.59
C ILE A 187 20.91 0.17 -1.75
N ARG A 188 20.97 -1.10 -1.33
CA ARG A 188 20.01 -1.64 -0.34
C ARG A 188 20.39 -1.12 1.02
N LEU A 189 19.49 -0.39 1.65
CA LEU A 189 19.77 0.31 2.89
C LEU A 189 18.52 0.36 3.76
N GLU A 190 18.68 0.06 5.04
CA GLU A 190 17.61 0.17 6.03
C GLU A 190 17.23 1.64 6.23
N MET A 191 15.98 1.88 6.60
CA MET A 191 15.42 3.20 6.90
C MET A 191 15.55 4.21 5.76
N ALA A 192 15.75 3.76 4.51
CA ALA A 192 16.01 4.64 3.38
C ALA A 192 14.73 5.20 2.74
N ASP A 193 14.84 6.43 2.24
CA ASP A 193 13.81 7.14 1.48
C ASP A 193 13.50 6.52 0.11
N SER A 194 14.37 5.64 -0.37
CA SER A 194 14.26 5.01 -1.69
C SER A 194 14.95 3.65 -1.72
N ASP A 195 14.54 2.80 -2.65
CA ASP A 195 15.12 1.47 -2.84
C ASP A 195 15.49 1.24 -4.32
N PRO A 196 16.68 0.71 -4.62
CA PRO A 196 17.14 0.49 -5.99
C PRO A 196 16.30 -0.56 -6.75
N ARG A 197 15.52 -1.38 -6.05
CA ARG A 197 14.67 -2.42 -6.64
C ARG A 197 13.30 -1.90 -7.09
N HIS A 198 12.99 -0.62 -6.85
CA HIS A 198 11.67 -0.04 -7.12
C HIS A 198 11.20 -0.25 -8.57
N ASP A 199 12.11 -0.14 -9.55
CA ASP A 199 11.80 -0.31 -10.98
C ASP A 199 12.13 -1.72 -11.51
N GLN A 200 12.32 -2.69 -10.64
CA GLN A 200 12.69 -4.04 -11.02
C GLN A 200 11.51 -5.02 -10.87
N LEU A 201 11.58 -6.16 -11.52
CA LEU A 201 10.64 -7.27 -11.34
C LEU A 201 10.47 -7.64 -9.86
N PHE A 202 11.50 -7.48 -9.07
CA PHE A 202 11.51 -7.67 -7.63
C PHE A 202 10.37 -6.89 -6.93
N SER A 203 10.23 -5.61 -7.28
CA SER A 203 9.20 -4.75 -6.69
C SER A 203 7.78 -5.18 -7.09
N LEU A 204 7.57 -5.58 -8.36
CA LEU A 204 6.27 -6.09 -8.80
C LEU A 204 5.90 -7.38 -8.06
N THR A 205 6.86 -8.31 -7.96
CA THR A 205 6.70 -9.58 -7.27
C THR A 205 6.35 -9.38 -5.81
N TRP A 206 7.11 -8.53 -5.11
CA TRP A 206 6.87 -8.21 -3.72
C TRP A 206 5.51 -7.52 -3.51
N THR A 207 5.18 -6.53 -4.33
CA THR A 207 3.89 -5.80 -4.23
C THR A 207 2.71 -6.73 -4.45
N LEU A 208 2.79 -7.64 -5.43
CA LEU A 208 1.76 -8.66 -5.64
C LEU A 208 1.64 -9.63 -4.45
N ALA A 209 2.75 -10.08 -3.89
CA ALA A 209 2.73 -10.96 -2.72
C ALA A 209 2.08 -10.26 -1.51
N ILE A 210 2.39 -8.97 -1.26
CA ILE A 210 1.73 -8.15 -0.23
C ILE A 210 0.23 -8.05 -0.53
N PHE A 211 -0.17 -7.70 -1.75
CA PHE A 211 -1.58 -7.62 -2.13
C PHE A 211 -2.30 -8.93 -1.87
N ILE A 212 -1.76 -10.06 -2.38
CA ILE A 212 -2.35 -11.40 -2.21
C ILE A 212 -2.52 -11.74 -0.72
N GLN A 213 -1.49 -11.51 0.08
CA GLN A 213 -1.56 -11.81 1.52
C GLN A 213 -2.52 -10.90 2.29
N SER A 214 -2.75 -9.70 1.76
CA SER A 214 -3.67 -8.72 2.35
C SER A 214 -5.14 -9.01 2.04
N ILE A 215 -5.45 -9.84 1.04
CA ILE A 215 -6.84 -10.16 0.68
C ILE A 215 -7.51 -10.95 1.81
N ASN A 216 -8.55 -10.34 2.37
CA ASN A 216 -9.49 -10.94 3.31
C ASN A 216 -10.81 -10.14 3.31
N LYS A 217 -11.77 -10.50 4.16
CA LYS A 217 -13.08 -9.84 4.23
C LYS A 217 -13.01 -8.41 4.75
N GLU A 218 -12.00 -8.09 5.55
CA GLU A 218 -11.83 -6.79 6.21
C GLU A 218 -11.00 -5.80 5.39
N SER A 219 -10.04 -6.27 4.58
CA SER A 219 -9.17 -5.39 3.76
C SER A 219 -9.94 -4.84 2.57
N LYS A 220 -10.27 -3.55 2.61
CA LYS A 220 -11.12 -2.89 1.62
C LYS A 220 -10.36 -1.95 0.70
N PHE A 221 -9.30 -1.33 1.19
CA PHE A 221 -8.59 -0.28 0.48
C PHE A 221 -7.08 -0.47 0.55
N PHE A 222 -6.41 -0.16 -0.56
CA PHE A 222 -4.96 -0.21 -0.68
C PHE A 222 -4.45 1.07 -1.34
N THR A 223 -3.35 1.61 -0.83
CA THR A 223 -2.60 2.67 -1.50
C THR A 223 -1.19 2.16 -1.78
N PHE A 224 -0.89 1.91 -3.05
CA PHE A 224 0.43 1.49 -3.50
C PHE A 224 1.18 2.66 -4.10
N ASN A 225 2.40 2.88 -3.62
CA ASN A 225 3.33 3.84 -4.21
C ASN A 225 2.84 5.31 -4.23
N SER A 226 3.59 6.17 -4.87
CA SER A 226 3.24 7.57 -5.15
C SER A 226 3.07 7.77 -6.65
N ILE A 227 2.56 8.92 -7.08
CA ILE A 227 2.48 9.23 -8.52
C ILE A 227 3.91 9.53 -9.04
N TYR A 228 4.64 10.39 -8.36
CA TYR A 228 6.00 10.82 -8.72
C TYR A 228 6.99 10.61 -7.57
N GLY A 229 8.26 10.85 -7.84
CA GLY A 229 9.33 10.79 -6.83
C GLY A 229 9.93 9.41 -6.65
N HIS A 230 10.55 9.18 -5.51
CA HIS A 230 11.28 7.92 -5.22
C HIS A 230 10.35 6.71 -5.22
N HIS A 231 9.12 6.88 -4.74
CA HIS A 231 8.08 5.85 -4.72
C HIS A 231 7.12 5.94 -5.92
N GLY A 232 7.48 6.74 -6.94
CA GLY A 232 6.60 7.07 -8.05
C GLY A 232 6.32 5.90 -8.99
N ILE A 233 5.13 5.89 -9.55
CA ILE A 233 4.74 5.01 -10.66
C ILE A 233 4.96 5.68 -12.03
N LEU A 234 5.21 7.00 -12.03
CA LEU A 234 5.57 7.79 -13.19
C LEU A 234 6.92 8.49 -12.98
N ASN A 235 7.67 8.66 -14.05
CA ASN A 235 8.80 9.56 -14.12
C ASN A 235 8.35 11.01 -14.22
N LYS A 236 9.28 11.97 -14.03
CA LYS A 236 8.99 13.42 -14.14
C LYS A 236 8.45 13.85 -15.51
N ASP A 237 8.81 13.13 -16.57
CA ASP A 237 8.33 13.32 -17.94
C ASP A 237 7.02 12.58 -18.25
N ASN A 238 6.35 12.03 -17.23
CA ASN A 238 5.13 11.22 -17.31
C ASN A 238 5.31 9.86 -18.00
N THR A 239 6.52 9.42 -18.30
CA THR A 239 6.74 8.03 -18.76
C THR A 239 6.40 7.04 -17.63
N LYS A 240 5.78 5.93 -18.04
CA LYS A 240 5.25 4.93 -17.10
C LYS A 240 6.39 4.06 -16.55
N ARG A 241 6.43 3.88 -15.24
CA ARG A 241 7.33 2.94 -14.58
C ARG A 241 6.66 1.57 -14.43
N PRO A 242 7.40 0.49 -14.17
CA PRO A 242 6.83 -0.86 -14.06
C PRO A 242 5.63 -0.99 -13.13
N LEU A 243 5.69 -0.37 -11.97
CA LEU A 243 4.60 -0.37 -10.99
C LEU A 243 3.33 0.35 -11.45
N TYR A 244 3.39 1.24 -12.46
CA TYR A 244 2.21 1.83 -13.07
C TYR A 244 1.32 0.75 -13.69
N HIS A 245 1.91 -0.18 -14.41
CA HIS A 245 1.18 -1.25 -15.09
C HIS A 245 0.58 -2.25 -14.08
N LEU A 246 1.34 -2.57 -13.02
CA LEU A 246 0.82 -3.39 -11.94
C LEU A 246 -0.36 -2.72 -11.24
N ASN A 247 -0.26 -1.43 -10.90
CA ASN A 247 -1.36 -0.71 -10.25
C ASN A 247 -2.61 -0.68 -11.14
N ASN A 248 -2.46 -0.42 -12.44
CA ASN A 248 -3.59 -0.46 -13.38
C ASN A 248 -4.23 -1.86 -13.44
N PHE A 249 -3.43 -2.92 -13.42
CA PHE A 249 -3.96 -4.28 -13.35
C PHE A 249 -4.74 -4.51 -12.06
N LEU A 250 -4.19 -4.14 -10.89
CA LEU A 250 -4.88 -4.29 -9.61
C LEU A 250 -6.20 -3.51 -9.55
N ILE A 251 -6.23 -2.31 -10.12
CA ILE A 251 -7.45 -1.51 -10.24
C ILE A 251 -8.49 -2.20 -11.13
N SER A 252 -8.06 -2.85 -12.22
CA SER A 252 -8.98 -3.58 -13.10
C SER A 252 -9.67 -4.77 -12.42
N LEU A 253 -9.15 -5.21 -11.27
CA LEU A 253 -9.77 -6.25 -10.45
C LEU A 253 -10.90 -5.72 -9.53
N THR A 254 -11.12 -4.42 -9.48
CA THR A 254 -12.28 -3.82 -8.80
C THR A 254 -13.55 -4.43 -9.39
N ASN A 255 -14.46 -4.91 -8.55
CA ASN A 255 -15.67 -5.67 -8.92
C ASN A 255 -15.44 -7.13 -9.36
N SER A 256 -14.22 -7.68 -9.25
CA SER A 256 -13.99 -9.12 -9.40
C SER A 256 -14.20 -9.85 -8.08
N GLU A 257 -14.65 -11.09 -8.15
CA GLU A 257 -14.55 -11.98 -6.99
C GLU A 257 -13.14 -12.56 -6.91
N ILE A 258 -12.49 -12.35 -5.77
CA ILE A 258 -11.09 -12.76 -5.57
C ILE A 258 -11.01 -13.75 -4.40
N PHE A 259 -10.38 -14.88 -4.65
CA PHE A 259 -10.14 -15.93 -3.67
C PHE A 259 -8.64 -16.18 -3.53
N LYS A 260 -8.14 -16.08 -2.30
CA LYS A 260 -6.73 -16.33 -2.00
C LYS A 260 -6.49 -17.81 -1.77
N PHE A 261 -5.40 -18.34 -2.36
CA PHE A 261 -4.86 -19.65 -2.00
C PHE A 261 -3.96 -19.57 -0.77
N ASN A 262 -3.85 -20.68 -0.05
CA ASN A 262 -2.80 -20.79 0.96
C ASN A 262 -1.44 -20.81 0.28
N PRO A 263 -0.45 -20.04 0.80
CA PRO A 263 0.89 -20.03 0.22
C PRO A 263 1.54 -21.41 0.28
N VAL A 264 2.28 -21.78 -0.77
CA VAL A 264 3.10 -23.00 -0.81
C VAL A 264 4.50 -22.61 -1.25
N ASN A 265 5.51 -22.84 -0.42
CA ASN A 265 6.92 -22.60 -0.73
C ASN A 265 7.19 -21.19 -1.30
N GLU A 266 6.72 -20.14 -0.64
CA GLU A 266 6.80 -18.73 -1.04
C GLU A 266 6.16 -18.43 -2.43
N VAL A 267 5.31 -19.32 -2.92
CA VAL A 267 4.42 -19.05 -4.06
C VAL A 267 3.05 -18.65 -3.53
N TYR A 268 2.64 -17.44 -3.87
CA TYR A 268 1.35 -16.87 -3.49
C TYR A 268 0.41 -16.90 -4.69
N GLY A 269 -0.89 -17.11 -4.46
CA GLY A 269 -1.84 -17.26 -5.57
C GLY A 269 -3.22 -16.68 -5.28
N LEU A 270 -3.87 -16.23 -6.35
CA LEU A 270 -5.27 -15.82 -6.39
C LEU A 270 -6.03 -16.55 -7.49
N LYS A 271 -7.28 -16.89 -7.20
CA LYS A 271 -8.32 -17.11 -8.22
C LYS A 271 -9.14 -15.83 -8.36
N ILE A 272 -9.35 -15.40 -9.57
CA ILE A 272 -10.08 -14.19 -9.94
C ILE A 272 -11.25 -14.61 -10.82
N VAL A 273 -12.46 -14.21 -10.47
CA VAL A 273 -13.66 -14.40 -11.29
C VAL A 273 -14.13 -13.04 -11.77
N LEU A 274 -14.10 -12.83 -13.08
CA LEU A 274 -14.48 -11.58 -13.73
C LEU A 274 -15.34 -11.91 -14.97
N ASN A 275 -16.58 -11.41 -15.04
CA ASN A 275 -17.50 -11.64 -16.13
C ASN A 275 -17.65 -13.16 -16.48
N ASP A 276 -17.88 -13.99 -15.47
CA ASP A 276 -18.02 -15.45 -15.53
C ASP A 276 -16.77 -16.21 -16.02
N LYS A 277 -15.69 -15.51 -16.28
CA LYS A 277 -14.39 -16.11 -16.62
C LYS A 277 -13.54 -16.26 -15.37
N LYS A 278 -12.78 -17.34 -15.31
CA LYS A 278 -11.86 -17.65 -14.23
C LYS A 278 -10.42 -17.42 -14.67
N TYR A 279 -9.68 -16.74 -13.81
CA TYR A 279 -8.27 -16.51 -14.00
C TYR A 279 -7.53 -16.87 -12.72
N TYR A 280 -6.26 -17.21 -12.86
CA TYR A 280 -5.37 -17.49 -11.74
C TYR A 280 -4.11 -16.65 -11.87
N LEU A 281 -3.73 -16.02 -10.79
CA LEU A 281 -2.51 -15.24 -10.69
C LEU A 281 -1.62 -15.89 -9.62
N PHE A 282 -0.40 -16.24 -10.00
CA PHE A 282 0.59 -16.78 -9.08
C PHE A 282 1.89 -15.97 -9.13
N VAL A 283 2.55 -15.87 -7.99
CA VAL A 283 3.83 -15.17 -7.86
C VAL A 283 4.79 -15.96 -7.00
N ASN A 284 5.98 -16.25 -7.52
CA ASN A 284 7.09 -16.78 -6.75
C ASN A 284 7.85 -15.64 -6.08
N SER A 285 7.59 -15.40 -4.79
CA SER A 285 8.26 -14.35 -4.00
C SER A 285 9.58 -14.85 -3.42
N SER A 286 10.40 -15.50 -4.24
CA SER A 286 11.72 -15.95 -3.82
C SER A 286 12.75 -15.86 -4.94
N LYS A 287 14.03 -15.98 -4.59
CA LYS A 287 15.15 -16.04 -5.53
C LYS A 287 15.50 -17.48 -5.96
N GLN A 288 14.64 -18.43 -5.66
CA GLN A 288 14.80 -19.85 -5.99
C GLN A 288 13.74 -20.32 -6.96
N LYS A 289 14.05 -21.32 -7.75
CA LYS A 289 13.05 -22.05 -8.52
C LYS A 289 12.13 -22.78 -7.57
N LYS A 290 10.85 -22.78 -7.87
CA LYS A 290 9.81 -23.46 -7.08
C LYS A 290 8.97 -24.34 -7.98
N GLU A 291 8.54 -25.46 -7.44
CA GLU A 291 7.51 -26.30 -8.05
C GLU A 291 6.37 -26.44 -7.07
N ILE A 292 5.16 -26.25 -7.58
CA ILE A 292 3.94 -26.41 -6.78
C ILE A 292 2.92 -27.22 -7.58
N ILE A 293 2.11 -27.99 -6.89
CA ILE A 293 0.96 -28.66 -7.48
C ILE A 293 -0.25 -27.73 -7.31
N ILE A 294 -0.86 -27.34 -8.42
CA ILE A 294 -2.08 -26.56 -8.43
C ILE A 294 -3.20 -27.50 -8.86
N PRO A 295 -3.99 -28.03 -7.91
CA PRO A 295 -5.06 -28.96 -8.27
C PRO A 295 -6.16 -28.26 -9.07
N GLU A 296 -6.70 -28.96 -10.07
CA GLU A 296 -7.96 -28.62 -10.76
C GLU A 296 -7.99 -27.39 -11.68
N ILE A 297 -6.85 -26.93 -12.21
CA ILE A 297 -6.87 -25.86 -13.21
C ILE A 297 -6.89 -26.45 -14.63
N ASN A 298 -8.00 -26.26 -15.35
CA ASN A 298 -8.14 -26.56 -16.78
C ASN A 298 -7.75 -25.32 -17.60
N PHE A 299 -6.46 -25.07 -17.77
CA PHE A 299 -6.02 -23.85 -18.43
C PHE A 299 -6.18 -23.89 -19.95
N SER A 300 -6.59 -22.75 -20.50
CA SER A 300 -6.59 -22.47 -21.94
C SER A 300 -5.31 -21.80 -22.38
N ASN A 301 -4.91 -20.77 -21.67
CA ASN A 301 -3.71 -20.00 -21.90
C ASN A 301 -2.99 -19.71 -20.59
N GLN A 302 -1.66 -19.66 -20.65
CA GLN A 302 -0.89 -19.16 -19.54
C GLN A 302 0.22 -18.25 -20.04
N TYR A 303 0.50 -17.24 -19.25
CA TYR A 303 1.44 -16.17 -19.54
C TYR A 303 2.39 -16.04 -18.37
N LYS A 304 3.65 -15.67 -18.65
CA LYS A 304 4.65 -15.47 -17.60
C LYS A 304 5.47 -14.21 -17.78
N LEU A 305 5.79 -13.61 -16.65
CA LEU A 305 6.75 -12.52 -16.51
C LEU A 305 7.86 -12.96 -15.58
N ASN A 306 9.09 -12.93 -16.06
CA ASN A 306 10.28 -13.28 -15.28
C ASN A 306 11.50 -12.45 -15.70
N LEU A 307 12.64 -12.68 -15.07
CA LEU A 307 13.88 -11.92 -15.32
C LEU A 307 14.35 -11.94 -16.78
N LYS A 308 13.98 -12.95 -17.58
CA LYS A 308 14.39 -13.10 -18.97
C LYS A 308 13.59 -12.24 -19.95
N ASN A 309 12.33 -11.95 -19.63
CA ASN A 309 11.44 -11.20 -20.52
C ASN A 309 10.94 -9.86 -19.93
N TYR A 310 11.37 -9.54 -18.72
CA TYR A 310 10.95 -8.34 -18.01
C TYR A 310 11.23 -7.05 -18.81
N THR A 311 12.45 -6.88 -19.31
CA THR A 311 12.86 -5.68 -20.05
C THR A 311 12.12 -5.54 -21.37
N ASP A 312 11.91 -6.63 -22.10
CA ASP A 312 11.23 -6.63 -23.40
C ASP A 312 9.76 -6.20 -23.28
N ILE A 313 9.12 -6.60 -22.18
CA ILE A 313 7.71 -6.31 -21.92
C ILE A 313 7.50 -4.82 -21.64
N PHE A 314 8.41 -4.15 -20.93
CA PHE A 314 8.27 -2.73 -20.60
C PHE A 314 8.59 -1.77 -21.74
N ASN A 315 9.39 -2.20 -22.71
CA ASN A 315 9.74 -1.39 -23.88
C ASN A 315 8.65 -1.41 -24.97
N ASN A 316 7.66 -2.31 -24.87
CA ASN A 316 6.62 -2.53 -25.91
C ASN A 316 5.21 -2.45 -25.31
N ASP A 317 4.67 -1.27 -25.12
CA ASP A 317 3.29 -1.02 -24.64
C ASP A 317 2.69 -2.18 -23.79
N PHE A 318 3.08 -2.24 -22.55
CA PHE A 318 2.84 -3.35 -21.65
C PHE A 318 1.35 -3.58 -21.37
N SER A 319 0.86 -4.74 -21.75
CA SER A 319 -0.35 -5.32 -21.17
C SER A 319 0.08 -6.50 -20.28
N PHE A 320 -0.45 -6.60 -19.07
CA PHE A 320 -0.23 -7.75 -18.18
C PHE A 320 -0.62 -9.08 -18.85
N PHE A 321 -1.44 -9.01 -19.91
CA PHE A 321 -1.89 -10.14 -20.74
C PHE A 321 -0.95 -10.47 -21.92
N ASN A 322 0.07 -9.66 -22.20
CA ASN A 322 1.05 -9.89 -23.27
C ASN A 322 2.29 -10.65 -22.80
N PHE A 323 2.19 -11.38 -21.68
CA PHE A 323 3.27 -12.21 -21.18
C PHE A 323 3.63 -13.32 -22.18
N LYS A 324 4.87 -13.74 -22.18
CA LYS A 324 5.31 -14.85 -23.01
C LYS A 324 4.52 -16.14 -22.65
N LYS A 325 3.96 -16.78 -23.67
CA LYS A 325 3.19 -18.04 -23.49
C LYS A 325 4.07 -19.13 -22.87
N ASP A 326 3.53 -19.85 -21.89
CA ASP A 326 4.23 -20.92 -21.19
C ASP A 326 3.41 -22.22 -21.25
N SER A 327 4.09 -23.36 -21.20
CA SER A 327 3.47 -24.69 -21.24
C SER A 327 3.52 -25.43 -19.90
N ASN A 328 4.29 -24.95 -18.92
CA ASN A 328 4.41 -25.58 -17.61
C ASN A 328 3.84 -24.67 -16.50
N PRO A 329 2.62 -24.96 -15.99
CA PRO A 329 1.99 -24.16 -14.96
C PRO A 329 2.60 -24.35 -13.57
N TYR A 330 3.33 -25.44 -13.33
CA TYR A 330 3.73 -25.87 -11.99
C TYR A 330 5.12 -25.43 -11.58
N ALA A 331 6.00 -25.17 -12.54
CA ALA A 331 7.37 -24.71 -12.28
C ALA A 331 7.48 -23.20 -12.39
N PHE A 332 8.08 -22.55 -11.41
CA PHE A 332 8.29 -21.10 -11.31
C PHE A 332 9.78 -20.77 -11.27
N GLU A 333 10.23 -19.93 -12.16
CA GLU A 333 11.55 -19.29 -12.06
C GLU A 333 11.58 -18.29 -10.87
N PRO A 334 12.77 -17.86 -10.41
CA PRO A 334 12.90 -16.81 -9.40
C PRO A 334 12.12 -15.54 -9.78
N LEU A 335 11.35 -14.99 -8.84
CA LEU A 335 10.56 -13.77 -9.02
C LEU A 335 9.51 -13.85 -10.14
N GLU A 336 9.15 -15.04 -10.60
CA GLU A 336 8.20 -15.20 -11.71
C GLU A 336 6.77 -14.94 -11.30
N ILE A 337 6.07 -14.20 -12.17
CA ILE A 337 4.63 -14.00 -12.10
C ILE A 337 3.99 -14.79 -13.23
N LYS A 338 2.96 -15.60 -12.92
CA LYS A 338 2.16 -16.33 -13.90
C LYS A 338 0.71 -15.89 -13.85
N PHE A 339 0.15 -15.71 -15.04
CA PHE A 339 -1.27 -15.47 -15.22
C PHE A 339 -1.86 -16.57 -16.10
N ILE A 340 -2.93 -17.20 -15.64
CA ILE A 340 -3.52 -18.38 -16.25
C ILE A 340 -5.00 -18.11 -16.50
N GLU A 341 -5.45 -18.39 -17.72
CA GLU A 341 -6.87 -18.38 -18.08
C GLU A 341 -7.43 -19.80 -17.97
N ASP A 342 -8.53 -19.98 -17.26
CA ASP A 342 -9.27 -21.23 -17.19
C ASP A 342 -10.14 -21.41 -18.45
N LYS A 343 -10.44 -22.66 -18.80
CA LYS A 343 -11.30 -22.99 -19.97
C LYS A 343 -12.75 -22.73 -19.67
#